data_5bf170acdd3be2dfc54055b794858901
#
_entry.id   5bf170acdd3be2dfc54055b794858901
#
_cell.length_a   1.000
_cell.length_b   1.000
_cell.length_c   1.000
_cell.angle_alpha   90.00
_cell.angle_beta   90.00
_cell.angle_gamma   90.00
#
_symmetry.space_group_name_H-M   'P 1'
#
loop_
_entity.id
_entity.type
_entity.pdbx_description
1 polymer ?
#
loop_
_entity_poly.entity_id
_entity_poly.type
_entity_poly.pdbx_seq_one_letter_code
_entity_poly.pdbx_strand_id
1 'polypeptide(L)'
;MSEPYRAGFVSLVGRPNVGKSTLANALVGTKMAITSSKPQTTRRVIRGILTRPEGQLVFVDTPGIHKPRTLLGTRLNALVEQTLADVDVIVHMVPATEKVGPGDRHIRATIDEFPKAKKVAVVSKTDLASREDVLERLVEVDQLGEWDLVVPLSAVSGHQVETLVTELLALMPESPVLYPDGQVTDDDEDVHIAELIREAALEGVRDELPHSLAVVIDERQQESGQVEKIYATLYVERDSQKRIMIGTGGQRLKDIGTAARGEIEALLGHKVFLSLHVAVSKEWQRDPKKLGRLGF
;
A
#
# COMPACT_ATOMS: atom_id res chain seq x y z
N MET A 1 24.75 15.95 -25.46
CA MET A 1 24.86 14.63 -24.80
C MET A 1 23.52 14.41 -24.13
N SER A 2 22.85 13.30 -24.38
CA SER A 2 21.63 12.95 -23.63
C SER A 2 22.00 12.79 -22.15
N GLU A 3 21.18 13.30 -21.25
CA GLU A 3 21.38 13.03 -19.83
C GLU A 3 21.37 11.52 -19.57
N PRO A 4 22.19 11.01 -18.62
CA PRO A 4 22.22 9.60 -18.33
C PRO A 4 20.86 9.15 -17.78
N TYR A 5 20.42 7.95 -18.21
CA TYR A 5 19.19 7.36 -17.69
C TYR A 5 19.34 7.00 -16.20
N ARG A 6 18.36 7.36 -15.39
CA ARG A 6 18.37 7.17 -13.94
C ARG A 6 17.26 6.24 -13.52
N ALA A 7 17.58 5.23 -12.72
CA ALA A 7 16.54 4.35 -12.19
C ALA A 7 16.90 3.83 -10.80
N GLY A 8 15.86 3.60 -9.99
CA GLY A 8 16.06 3.08 -8.63
C GLY A 8 14.77 2.84 -7.89
N PHE A 9 14.91 2.39 -6.65
CA PHE A 9 13.84 1.98 -5.76
C PHE A 9 13.54 3.05 -4.73
N VAL A 10 12.25 3.31 -4.51
CA VAL A 10 11.73 4.32 -3.56
C VAL A 10 10.76 3.64 -2.59
N SER A 11 11.08 3.61 -1.31
CA SER A 11 10.16 3.11 -0.28
C SER A 11 9.35 4.24 0.35
N LEU A 12 8.03 4.03 0.45
CA LEU A 12 7.13 4.95 1.16
C LEU A 12 6.91 4.46 2.59
N VAL A 13 7.36 5.22 3.57
CA VAL A 13 7.20 4.90 4.99
C VAL A 13 6.42 5.98 5.73
N GLY A 14 5.77 5.61 6.81
CA GLY A 14 4.97 6.53 7.62
C GLY A 14 4.00 5.77 8.50
N ARG A 15 3.37 6.49 9.43
CA ARG A 15 2.33 5.93 10.28
C ARG A 15 1.17 5.33 9.44
N PRO A 16 0.33 4.46 10.00
CA PRO A 16 -0.90 4.07 9.32
C PRO A 16 -1.75 5.29 8.93
N ASN A 17 -2.41 5.21 7.77
CA ASN A 17 -3.34 6.23 7.25
C ASN A 17 -2.74 7.60 6.89
N VAL A 18 -1.42 7.74 6.77
CA VAL A 18 -0.79 9.00 6.29
C VAL A 18 -0.92 9.20 4.78
N GLY A 19 -1.41 8.20 4.03
CA GLY A 19 -1.64 8.29 2.59
C GLY A 19 -0.60 7.61 1.71
N LYS A 20 0.20 6.65 2.23
CA LYS A 20 1.24 5.93 1.46
C LYS A 20 0.70 5.30 0.18
N SER A 21 -0.27 4.41 0.28
CA SER A 21 -0.86 3.72 -0.87
C SER A 21 -1.58 4.68 -1.82
N THR A 22 -2.20 5.76 -1.29
CA THR A 22 -2.81 6.80 -2.11
C THR A 22 -1.76 7.54 -2.94
N LEU A 23 -0.61 7.88 -2.32
CA LEU A 23 0.50 8.51 -3.03
C LEU A 23 1.13 7.54 -4.04
N ALA A 24 1.35 6.28 -3.68
CA ALA A 24 1.87 5.27 -4.58
C ALA A 24 1.00 5.14 -5.85
N ASN A 25 -0.32 5.04 -5.70
CA ASN A 25 -1.26 5.01 -6.81
C ASN A 25 -1.22 6.29 -7.66
N ALA A 26 -1.13 7.46 -7.03
CA ALA A 26 -1.04 8.75 -7.73
C ALA A 26 0.27 8.89 -8.53
N LEU A 27 1.39 8.42 -7.98
CA LEU A 27 2.71 8.44 -8.63
C LEU A 27 2.77 7.51 -9.85
N VAL A 28 2.22 6.32 -9.74
CA VAL A 28 2.20 5.33 -10.83
C VAL A 28 1.11 5.65 -11.88
N GLY A 29 0.06 6.37 -11.47
CA GLY A 29 -1.07 6.72 -12.33
C GLY A 29 -2.12 5.62 -12.50
N THR A 30 -2.00 4.53 -11.72
CA THR A 30 -2.96 3.43 -11.70
C THR A 30 -3.13 2.89 -10.29
N LYS A 31 -4.25 2.19 -10.04
CA LYS A 31 -4.52 1.57 -8.73
C LYS A 31 -3.74 0.27 -8.59
N MET A 32 -2.55 0.34 -8.02
CA MET A 32 -1.71 -0.81 -7.70
C MET A 32 -1.87 -1.30 -6.27
N ALA A 33 -2.16 -0.39 -5.34
CA ALA A 33 -2.33 -0.69 -3.93
C ALA A 33 -3.74 -0.32 -3.46
N ILE A 34 -4.31 -1.14 -2.59
CA ILE A 34 -5.60 -0.84 -1.97
C ILE A 34 -5.49 0.31 -0.99
N THR A 35 -6.56 1.07 -0.86
CA THR A 35 -6.64 2.22 0.05
C THR A 35 -7.77 2.01 1.05
N SER A 36 -7.54 2.32 2.31
CA SER A 36 -8.57 2.27 3.34
C SER A 36 -8.25 3.22 4.48
N SER A 37 -9.29 3.69 5.17
CA SER A 37 -9.15 4.42 6.44
C SER A 37 -8.72 3.53 7.62
N LYS A 38 -8.60 2.22 7.41
CA LYS A 38 -8.25 1.26 8.47
C LYS A 38 -6.74 1.11 8.60
N PRO A 39 -6.21 0.95 9.80
CA PRO A 39 -4.79 0.66 9.99
C PRO A 39 -4.43 -0.71 9.41
N GLN A 40 -3.18 -0.88 8.98
CA GLN A 40 -2.67 -2.11 8.36
C GLN A 40 -3.43 -2.51 7.09
N THR A 41 -3.77 -1.52 6.26
CA THR A 41 -4.36 -1.76 4.94
C THR A 41 -3.37 -2.54 4.07
N THR A 42 -2.14 -2.07 3.93
CA THR A 42 -1.07 -2.77 3.20
C THR A 42 -0.47 -3.87 4.09
N ARG A 43 -0.41 -5.11 3.59
CA ARG A 43 0.16 -6.27 4.29
C ARG A 43 1.19 -7.02 3.47
N ARG A 44 1.45 -6.57 2.26
CA ARG A 44 2.47 -7.08 1.34
C ARG A 44 3.31 -5.92 0.86
N VAL A 45 4.47 -6.21 0.37
CA VAL A 45 5.24 -5.23 -0.40
C VAL A 45 4.66 -5.23 -1.80
N ILE A 46 4.19 -4.08 -2.25
CA ILE A 46 3.64 -3.87 -3.58
C ILE A 46 4.60 -2.96 -4.33
N ARG A 47 4.99 -3.34 -5.55
CA ARG A 47 5.84 -2.52 -6.39
C ARG A 47 5.06 -1.89 -7.51
N GLY A 48 5.17 -0.57 -7.62
CA GLY A 48 4.63 0.21 -8.70
C GLY A 48 5.72 0.85 -9.53
N ILE A 49 5.63 0.72 -10.83
CA ILE A 49 6.67 1.12 -11.75
C ILE A 49 6.21 2.35 -12.53
N LEU A 50 6.96 3.43 -12.41
CA LEU A 50 6.79 4.64 -13.22
C LEU A 50 7.96 4.79 -14.18
N THR A 51 7.68 4.67 -15.48
CA THR A 51 8.67 4.87 -16.53
C THR A 51 8.48 6.24 -17.17
N ARG A 52 9.59 6.98 -17.32
CA ARG A 52 9.71 8.27 -18.00
C ARG A 52 10.85 8.20 -19.02
N PRO A 53 10.91 9.11 -20.00
CA PRO A 53 12.02 9.15 -20.97
C PRO A 53 13.40 9.31 -20.31
N GLU A 54 13.48 10.05 -19.19
CA GLU A 54 14.67 10.35 -18.43
C GLU A 54 15.04 9.31 -17.37
N GLY A 55 14.09 8.42 -16.99
CA GLY A 55 14.36 7.44 -15.93
C GLY A 55 13.19 6.60 -15.51
N GLN A 56 13.43 5.73 -14.50
CA GLN A 56 12.42 4.81 -13.96
C GLN A 56 12.45 4.82 -12.42
N LEU A 57 11.29 5.02 -11.81
CA LEU A 57 11.09 4.91 -10.37
C LEU A 57 10.30 3.65 -10.05
N VAL A 58 10.83 2.83 -9.15
CA VAL A 58 10.12 1.67 -8.62
C VAL A 58 9.67 1.98 -7.20
N PHE A 59 8.40 2.34 -7.05
CA PHE A 59 7.80 2.63 -5.76
C PHE A 59 7.48 1.33 -5.02
N VAL A 60 7.98 1.23 -3.80
CA VAL A 60 7.74 0.08 -2.93
C VAL A 60 6.79 0.53 -1.82
N ASP A 61 5.50 0.22 -1.96
CA ASP A 61 4.52 0.45 -0.89
C ASP A 61 4.68 -0.61 0.18
N THR A 62 4.93 -0.17 1.40
CA THR A 62 5.22 -1.04 2.53
C THR A 62 4.12 -0.96 3.60
N PRO A 63 3.94 -2.03 4.39
CA PRO A 63 3.14 -1.95 5.59
C PRO A 63 3.57 -0.79 6.49
N GLY A 64 2.61 -0.16 7.17
CA GLY A 64 2.94 0.92 8.11
C GLY A 64 3.72 0.38 9.32
N ILE A 65 4.80 1.06 9.68
CA ILE A 65 5.62 0.71 10.86
C ILE A 65 4.82 0.98 12.13
N HIS A 66 4.71 -0.04 12.97
CA HIS A 66 3.99 0.04 14.25
C HIS A 66 4.50 -1.02 15.25
N LYS A 67 4.21 -0.84 16.53
CA LYS A 67 4.57 -1.83 17.56
C LYS A 67 3.81 -3.15 17.32
N PRO A 68 4.49 -4.27 17.02
CA PRO A 68 3.83 -5.52 16.68
C PRO A 68 3.15 -6.14 17.91
N ARG A 69 1.94 -6.71 17.70
CA ARG A 69 1.17 -7.43 18.74
C ARG A 69 0.94 -8.90 18.39
N THR A 70 1.22 -9.28 17.15
CA THR A 70 1.01 -10.62 16.61
C THR A 70 2.23 -11.04 15.81
N LEU A 71 2.35 -12.34 15.52
CA LEU A 71 3.41 -12.85 14.65
C LEU A 71 3.31 -12.23 13.24
N LEU A 72 2.09 -12.03 12.72
CA LEU A 72 1.89 -11.28 11.48
C LEU A 72 2.53 -9.89 11.56
N GLY A 73 2.25 -9.11 12.61
CA GLY A 73 2.83 -7.78 12.78
C GLY A 73 4.36 -7.80 12.84
N THR A 74 4.96 -8.80 13.48
CA THR A 74 6.42 -8.97 13.50
C THR A 74 6.97 -9.26 12.10
N ARG A 75 6.32 -10.13 11.32
CA ARG A 75 6.72 -10.40 9.94
C ARG A 75 6.60 -9.17 9.04
N LEU A 76 5.53 -8.38 9.20
CA LEU A 76 5.34 -7.15 8.44
C LEU A 76 6.43 -6.12 8.73
N ASN A 77 6.83 -5.94 10.00
CA ASN A 77 7.94 -5.04 10.33
C ASN A 77 9.28 -5.54 9.75
N ALA A 78 9.58 -6.84 9.86
CA ALA A 78 10.79 -7.41 9.27
C ALA A 78 10.82 -7.22 7.74
N LEU A 79 9.68 -7.34 7.07
CA LEU A 79 9.54 -7.08 5.64
C LEU A 79 9.84 -5.62 5.28
N VAL A 80 9.39 -4.67 6.11
CA VAL A 80 9.72 -3.25 5.94
C VAL A 80 11.23 -3.02 6.10
N GLU A 81 11.85 -3.55 7.16
CA GLU A 81 13.30 -3.42 7.40
C GLU A 81 14.12 -3.98 6.25
N GLN A 82 13.77 -5.16 5.72
CA GLN A 82 14.40 -5.74 4.53
C GLN A 82 14.27 -4.81 3.32
N THR A 83 13.08 -4.28 3.08
CA THR A 83 12.85 -3.33 1.98
C THR A 83 13.70 -2.08 2.11
N LEU A 84 13.79 -1.50 3.33
CA LEU A 84 14.57 -0.27 3.56
C LEU A 84 16.07 -0.46 3.36
N ALA A 85 16.59 -1.68 3.51
CA ALA A 85 17.99 -1.99 3.27
C ALA A 85 18.40 -1.93 1.79
N ASP A 86 17.43 -2.12 0.88
CA ASP A 86 17.67 -2.32 -0.55
C ASP A 86 17.19 -1.15 -1.44
N VAL A 87 16.60 -0.08 -0.85
CA VAL A 87 16.12 1.06 -1.64
C VAL A 87 17.11 2.20 -1.72
N ASP A 88 17.04 2.97 -2.81
CA ASP A 88 17.88 4.15 -3.05
C ASP A 88 17.36 5.38 -2.29
N VAL A 89 16.04 5.51 -2.17
CA VAL A 89 15.37 6.62 -1.48
C VAL A 89 14.31 6.11 -0.52
N ILE A 90 14.27 6.68 0.67
CA ILE A 90 13.21 6.48 1.66
C ILE A 90 12.40 7.77 1.79
N VAL A 91 11.11 7.70 1.50
CA VAL A 91 10.16 8.81 1.61
C VAL A 91 9.37 8.67 2.91
N HIS A 92 9.64 9.52 3.89
CA HIS A 92 8.90 9.58 5.15
C HIS A 92 7.70 10.51 5.01
N MET A 93 6.50 9.96 5.16
CA MET A 93 5.25 10.70 5.01
C MET A 93 4.66 11.09 6.36
N VAL A 94 4.38 12.37 6.54
CA VAL A 94 3.72 12.96 7.71
C VAL A 94 2.49 13.74 7.25
N PRO A 95 1.28 13.51 7.78
CA PRO A 95 0.10 14.24 7.32
C PRO A 95 0.08 15.68 7.86
N ALA A 96 -0.30 16.65 7.03
CA ALA A 96 -0.43 18.05 7.43
C ALA A 96 -1.49 18.26 8.53
N THR A 97 -2.48 17.36 8.60
CA THR A 97 -3.62 17.42 9.52
C THR A 97 -3.31 17.01 10.96
N GLU A 98 -2.11 16.49 11.23
CA GLU A 98 -1.73 15.98 12.54
C GLU A 98 -0.33 16.45 12.93
N LYS A 99 -0.12 16.73 14.22
CA LYS A 99 1.22 17.12 14.72
C LYS A 99 2.20 15.96 14.67
N VAL A 100 3.48 16.29 14.50
CA VAL A 100 4.56 15.30 14.59
C VAL A 100 4.57 14.65 15.97
N GLY A 101 4.37 13.35 16.01
CA GLY A 101 4.21 12.58 17.23
C GLY A 101 5.36 11.60 17.50
N PRO A 102 5.24 10.82 18.60
CA PRO A 102 6.22 9.77 18.92
C PRO A 102 6.38 8.72 17.81
N GLY A 103 5.29 8.43 17.06
CA GLY A 103 5.33 7.50 15.93
C GLY A 103 6.21 7.99 14.79
N ASP A 104 6.14 9.28 14.46
CA ASP A 104 6.97 9.89 13.41
C ASP A 104 8.44 9.90 13.81
N ARG A 105 8.73 10.21 15.09
CA ARG A 105 10.10 10.16 15.65
C ARG A 105 10.66 8.72 15.64
N HIS A 106 9.85 7.73 15.96
CA HIS A 106 10.27 6.33 15.89
C HIS A 106 10.59 5.92 14.45
N ILE A 107 9.73 6.28 13.48
CA ILE A 107 9.98 6.01 12.06
C ILE A 107 11.25 6.74 11.61
N ARG A 108 11.44 8.00 11.99
CA ARG A 108 12.67 8.75 11.68
C ARG A 108 13.91 8.00 12.20
N ALA A 109 13.91 7.59 13.46
CA ALA A 109 15.02 6.83 14.04
C ALA A 109 15.27 5.52 13.28
N THR A 110 14.21 4.81 12.86
CA THR A 110 14.34 3.58 12.07
C THR A 110 15.00 3.86 10.71
N ILE A 111 14.58 4.89 9.97
CA ILE A 111 15.18 5.19 8.66
C ILE A 111 16.62 5.70 8.76
N ASP A 112 17.04 6.26 9.90
CA ASP A 112 18.41 6.68 10.14
C ASP A 112 19.40 5.51 10.22
N GLU A 113 18.90 4.29 10.49
CA GLU A 113 19.70 3.06 10.46
C GLU A 113 20.11 2.66 9.03
N PHE A 114 19.56 3.30 7.99
CA PHE A 114 19.84 3.05 6.58
C PHE A 114 20.59 4.24 5.94
N PRO A 115 21.87 4.47 6.24
CA PRO A 115 22.61 5.67 5.84
C PRO A 115 22.89 5.77 4.32
N LYS A 116 22.77 4.67 3.59
CA LYS A 116 22.99 4.65 2.12
C LYS A 116 21.82 5.26 1.35
N ALA A 117 20.60 5.08 1.84
CA ALA A 117 19.41 5.61 1.20
C ALA A 117 19.30 7.13 1.40
N LYS A 118 18.93 7.85 0.35
CA LYS A 118 18.53 9.26 0.44
C LYS A 118 17.24 9.39 1.24
N LYS A 119 17.09 10.48 1.98
CA LYS A 119 15.97 10.69 2.89
C LYS A 119 15.13 11.87 2.44
N VAL A 120 13.90 11.58 2.03
CA VAL A 120 12.93 12.57 1.59
C VAL A 120 11.79 12.63 2.60
N ALA A 121 11.37 13.83 2.97
CA ALA A 121 10.17 14.04 3.78
C ALA A 121 9.02 14.54 2.91
N VAL A 122 7.83 13.99 3.11
CA VAL A 122 6.60 14.44 2.46
C VAL A 122 5.59 14.86 3.51
N VAL A 123 5.19 16.14 3.49
CA VAL A 123 4.03 16.62 4.23
C VAL A 123 2.79 16.37 3.39
N SER A 124 2.05 15.30 3.69
CA SER A 124 0.93 14.82 2.90
C SER A 124 -0.42 15.44 3.32
N LYS A 125 -1.48 15.21 2.50
CA LYS A 125 -2.86 15.68 2.76
C LYS A 125 -2.98 17.20 2.92
N THR A 126 -2.22 17.96 2.15
CA THR A 126 -2.27 19.42 2.19
C THR A 126 -3.61 20.00 1.74
N ASP A 127 -4.41 19.22 1.03
CA ASP A 127 -5.79 19.53 0.64
C ASP A 127 -6.79 19.56 1.81
N LEU A 128 -6.44 18.94 2.94
CA LEU A 128 -7.27 18.83 4.14
C LEU A 128 -6.79 19.74 5.29
N ALA A 129 -5.77 20.58 5.07
CA ALA A 129 -5.15 21.43 6.08
C ALA A 129 -5.12 22.90 5.65
N SER A 130 -5.08 23.83 6.60
CA SER A 130 -4.85 25.23 6.30
C SER A 130 -3.39 25.49 5.88
N ARG A 131 -3.12 26.65 5.27
CA ARG A 131 -1.74 27.02 4.93
C ARG A 131 -0.85 27.11 6.16
N GLU A 132 -1.40 27.62 7.24
CA GLU A 132 -0.73 27.75 8.54
C GLU A 132 -0.35 26.38 9.10
N ASP A 133 -1.27 25.41 9.08
CA ASP A 133 -1.01 24.04 9.53
C ASP A 133 0.08 23.38 8.68
N VAL A 134 0.05 23.58 7.35
CA VAL A 134 1.09 23.04 6.44
C VAL A 134 2.45 23.64 6.78
N LEU A 135 2.54 24.97 7.03
CA LEU A 135 3.79 25.62 7.40
C LEU A 135 4.31 25.12 8.76
N GLU A 136 3.44 25.02 9.78
CA GLU A 136 3.83 24.45 11.08
C GLU A 136 4.38 23.02 10.90
N ARG A 137 3.73 22.22 10.06
CA ARG A 137 4.14 20.84 9.84
C ARG A 137 5.48 20.73 9.11
N LEU A 138 5.71 21.59 8.14
CA LEU A 138 7.01 21.67 7.46
C LEU A 138 8.14 21.98 8.46
N VAL A 139 7.93 22.93 9.37
CA VAL A 139 8.91 23.25 10.42
C VAL A 139 9.12 22.08 11.38
N GLU A 140 8.04 21.42 11.82
CA GLU A 140 8.17 20.26 12.72
C GLU A 140 8.85 19.06 12.02
N VAL A 141 8.62 18.85 10.74
CA VAL A 141 9.26 17.78 9.95
C VAL A 141 10.74 18.10 9.75
N ASP A 142 11.10 19.32 9.44
CA ASP A 142 12.48 19.77 9.31
C ASP A 142 13.28 19.51 10.60
N GLN A 143 12.66 19.73 11.76
CA GLN A 143 13.26 19.48 13.08
C GLN A 143 13.41 17.98 13.44
N LEU A 144 12.81 17.05 12.67
CA LEU A 144 12.97 15.62 12.90
C LEU A 144 14.37 15.10 12.55
N GLY A 145 15.09 15.78 11.64
CA GLY A 145 16.43 15.41 11.22
C GLY A 145 16.79 15.97 9.85
N GLU A 146 17.92 15.58 9.32
CA GLU A 146 18.40 16.03 8.01
C GLU A 146 17.66 15.33 6.88
N TRP A 147 17.26 16.08 5.86
CA TRP A 147 16.55 15.62 4.68
C TRP A 147 17.26 16.04 3.40
N ASP A 148 17.34 15.15 2.41
CA ASP A 148 17.79 15.53 1.06
C ASP A 148 16.73 16.40 0.35
N LEU A 149 15.44 16.23 0.72
CA LEU A 149 14.30 16.97 0.15
C LEU A 149 13.11 16.98 1.12
N VAL A 150 12.36 18.09 1.16
CA VAL A 150 11.08 18.19 1.87
C VAL A 150 10.02 18.75 0.93
N VAL A 151 8.90 18.02 0.72
CA VAL A 151 7.84 18.40 -0.22
C VAL A 151 6.47 18.35 0.45
N PRO A 152 5.72 19.47 0.50
CA PRO A 152 4.29 19.44 0.83
C PRO A 152 3.48 19.03 -0.40
N LEU A 153 2.60 18.05 -0.28
CA LEU A 153 1.79 17.57 -1.42
C LEU A 153 0.40 17.07 -1.02
N SER A 154 -0.47 16.98 -2.03
CA SER A 154 -1.73 16.22 -1.96
C SER A 154 -1.79 15.21 -3.08
N ALA A 155 -1.79 13.92 -2.72
CA ALA A 155 -1.97 12.84 -3.69
C ALA A 155 -3.36 12.84 -4.35
N VAL A 156 -4.38 13.32 -3.62
CA VAL A 156 -5.77 13.35 -4.09
C VAL A 156 -6.00 14.45 -5.12
N SER A 157 -5.47 15.64 -4.88
CA SER A 157 -5.57 16.77 -5.82
C SER A 157 -4.49 16.78 -6.91
N GLY A 158 -3.46 15.94 -6.79
CA GLY A 158 -2.29 15.94 -7.66
C GLY A 158 -1.29 17.06 -7.37
N HIS A 159 -1.55 17.91 -6.36
CA HIS A 159 -0.68 19.04 -6.04
C HIS A 159 0.73 18.55 -5.65
N GLN A 160 1.75 19.05 -6.35
CA GLN A 160 3.17 18.73 -6.15
C GLN A 160 3.56 17.24 -6.38
N VAL A 161 2.68 16.40 -6.91
CA VAL A 161 3.01 14.99 -7.19
C VAL A 161 4.07 14.90 -8.29
N GLU A 162 3.91 15.65 -9.39
CA GLU A 162 4.87 15.66 -10.50
C GLU A 162 6.21 16.30 -10.11
N THR A 163 6.19 17.32 -9.23
CA THR A 163 7.40 17.87 -8.62
C THR A 163 8.16 16.79 -7.84
N LEU A 164 7.46 16.00 -7.02
CA LEU A 164 8.08 14.89 -6.29
C LEU A 164 8.70 13.86 -7.25
N VAL A 165 8.04 13.52 -8.36
CA VAL A 165 8.59 12.60 -9.37
C VAL A 165 9.90 13.12 -9.94
N THR A 166 9.93 14.39 -10.37
CA THR A 166 11.12 15.03 -10.94
C THR A 166 12.30 15.03 -9.95
N GLU A 167 12.03 15.41 -8.71
CA GLU A 167 13.06 15.46 -7.67
C GLU A 167 13.55 14.06 -7.28
N LEU A 168 12.65 13.07 -7.21
CA LEU A 168 13.05 11.68 -6.95
C LEU A 168 13.93 11.13 -8.07
N LEU A 169 13.61 11.39 -9.35
CA LEU A 169 14.45 10.99 -10.48
C LEU A 169 15.86 11.61 -10.40
N ALA A 170 15.94 12.86 -9.98
CA ALA A 170 17.24 13.54 -9.80
C ALA A 170 18.10 12.89 -8.69
N LEU A 171 17.47 12.28 -7.69
CA LEU A 171 18.14 11.56 -6.60
C LEU A 171 18.56 10.13 -6.98
N MET A 172 18.04 9.56 -8.08
CA MET A 172 18.35 8.20 -8.48
C MET A 172 19.77 8.05 -9.04
N PRO A 173 20.40 6.88 -8.86
CA PRO A 173 21.65 6.56 -9.50
C PRO A 173 21.50 6.44 -11.02
N GLU A 174 22.60 6.61 -11.75
CA GLU A 174 22.68 6.18 -13.15
C GLU A 174 22.50 4.66 -13.21
N SER A 175 21.56 4.20 -14.03
CA SER A 175 21.18 2.79 -14.10
C SER A 175 20.61 2.46 -15.48
N PRO A 176 20.73 1.22 -15.95
CA PRO A 176 19.90 0.74 -17.06
C PRO A 176 18.43 0.69 -16.65
N VAL A 177 17.55 0.50 -17.63
CA VAL A 177 16.12 0.22 -17.39
C VAL A 177 15.97 -1.03 -16.51
N LEU A 178 15.21 -0.94 -15.41
CA LEU A 178 15.04 -2.03 -14.45
C LEU A 178 13.90 -2.97 -14.87
N TYR A 179 12.82 -2.41 -15.42
CA TYR A 179 11.63 -3.14 -15.85
C TYR A 179 11.26 -2.80 -17.29
N PRO A 180 10.68 -3.73 -18.05
CA PRO A 180 10.23 -3.50 -19.42
C PRO A 180 9.28 -2.30 -19.53
N ASP A 181 9.31 -1.61 -20.65
CA ASP A 181 8.41 -0.50 -20.93
C ASP A 181 6.94 -0.96 -20.92
N GLY A 182 6.07 -0.12 -20.33
CA GLY A 182 4.65 -0.42 -20.14
C GLY A 182 4.31 -1.32 -18.95
N GLN A 183 5.30 -1.87 -18.25
CA GLN A 183 5.04 -2.60 -17.01
C GLN A 183 4.78 -1.61 -15.86
N VAL A 184 3.62 -1.73 -15.19
CA VAL A 184 3.20 -0.84 -14.09
C VAL A 184 3.30 -1.48 -12.72
N THR A 185 3.41 -2.80 -12.63
CA THR A 185 3.62 -3.58 -11.41
C THR A 185 4.28 -4.92 -11.73
N ASP A 186 4.93 -5.54 -10.75
CA ASP A 186 5.44 -6.91 -10.81
C ASP A 186 4.65 -7.88 -9.90
N ASP A 187 3.53 -7.41 -9.33
CA ASP A 187 2.69 -8.23 -8.48
C ASP A 187 1.93 -9.30 -9.26
N ASP A 188 1.69 -10.42 -8.57
CA ASP A 188 0.80 -11.48 -9.03
C ASP A 188 -0.65 -10.98 -9.10
N GLU A 189 -1.32 -11.23 -10.21
CA GLU A 189 -2.69 -10.78 -10.46
C GLU A 189 -3.69 -11.34 -9.43
N ASP A 190 -3.51 -12.59 -8.98
CA ASP A 190 -4.37 -13.20 -7.95
C ASP A 190 -4.21 -12.49 -6.60
N VAL A 191 -2.99 -12.03 -6.30
CA VAL A 191 -2.71 -11.23 -5.11
C VAL A 191 -3.44 -9.89 -5.19
N HIS A 192 -3.39 -9.23 -6.34
CA HIS A 192 -4.08 -7.96 -6.56
C HIS A 192 -5.60 -8.12 -6.46
N ILE A 193 -6.17 -9.15 -7.09
CA ILE A 193 -7.60 -9.48 -6.99
C ILE A 193 -8.00 -9.73 -5.52
N ALA A 194 -7.21 -10.51 -4.78
CA ALA A 194 -7.48 -10.77 -3.36
C ALA A 194 -7.47 -9.47 -2.53
N GLU A 195 -6.55 -8.54 -2.81
CA GLU A 195 -6.51 -7.25 -2.14
C GLU A 195 -7.71 -6.37 -2.49
N LEU A 196 -8.17 -6.32 -3.74
CA LEU A 196 -9.40 -5.60 -4.13
C LEU A 196 -10.64 -6.14 -3.40
N ILE A 197 -10.76 -7.47 -3.25
CA ILE A 197 -11.82 -8.07 -2.44
C ILE A 197 -11.68 -7.68 -0.98
N ARG A 198 -10.45 -7.63 -0.45
CA ARG A 198 -10.17 -7.25 0.93
C ARG A 198 -10.49 -5.76 1.16
N GLU A 199 -10.20 -4.87 0.24
CA GLU A 199 -10.59 -3.45 0.29
C GLU A 199 -12.10 -3.29 0.44
N ALA A 200 -12.88 -3.91 -0.45
CA ALA A 200 -14.34 -3.88 -0.41
C ALA A 200 -14.88 -4.45 0.92
N ALA A 201 -14.24 -5.49 1.45
CA ALA A 201 -14.61 -6.10 2.72
C ALA A 201 -14.24 -5.24 3.95
N LEU A 202 -13.24 -4.37 3.85
CA LEU A 202 -12.85 -3.43 4.90
C LEU A 202 -13.80 -2.24 5.05
N GLU A 203 -14.59 -1.94 4.02
CA GLU A 203 -15.58 -0.87 4.12
C GLU A 203 -16.63 -1.17 5.18
N GLY A 204 -16.94 -0.19 6.01
CA GLY A 204 -17.96 -0.27 7.04
C GLY A 204 -17.66 -1.23 8.21
N VAL A 205 -16.49 -1.89 8.26
CA VAL A 205 -16.08 -2.68 9.43
C VAL A 205 -15.39 -1.82 10.48
N ARG A 206 -15.48 -2.27 11.74
CA ARG A 206 -14.93 -1.57 12.91
C ARG A 206 -14.18 -2.54 13.83
N ASP A 207 -13.54 -1.99 14.84
CA ASP A 207 -12.85 -2.71 15.91
C ASP A 207 -11.73 -3.64 15.41
N GLU A 208 -11.70 -4.89 15.84
CA GLU A 208 -10.65 -5.86 15.54
C GLU A 208 -10.84 -6.61 14.19
N LEU A 209 -12.00 -6.45 13.54
CA LEU A 209 -12.31 -7.20 12.32
C LEU A 209 -11.37 -6.84 11.15
N PRO A 210 -11.02 -5.56 10.91
CA PRO A 210 -10.04 -5.21 9.87
C PRO A 210 -8.71 -5.94 10.01
N HIS A 211 -8.25 -6.14 11.24
CA HIS A 211 -6.98 -6.84 11.51
C HIS A 211 -7.07 -8.35 11.24
N SER A 212 -8.25 -8.93 11.45
CA SER A 212 -8.50 -10.37 11.41
C SER A 212 -8.89 -10.90 10.02
N LEU A 213 -9.03 -10.03 9.02
CA LEU A 213 -9.50 -10.39 7.68
C LEU A 213 -8.32 -10.72 6.75
N ALA A 214 -8.34 -11.89 6.14
CA ALA A 214 -7.47 -12.24 5.00
C ALA A 214 -8.33 -12.76 3.84
N VAL A 215 -7.85 -12.62 2.61
CA VAL A 215 -8.52 -13.12 1.40
C VAL A 215 -7.54 -13.96 0.61
N VAL A 216 -8.02 -15.08 0.09
CA VAL A 216 -7.26 -16.00 -0.77
C VAL A 216 -8.11 -16.29 -1.99
N ILE A 217 -7.49 -16.25 -3.16
CA ILE A 217 -8.09 -16.77 -4.39
C ILE A 217 -7.92 -18.28 -4.35
N ASP A 218 -9.02 -19.00 -4.35
CA ASP A 218 -9.03 -20.46 -4.30
C ASP A 218 -8.84 -21.05 -5.68
N GLU A 219 -9.49 -20.45 -6.69
CA GLU A 219 -9.49 -20.96 -8.07
C GLU A 219 -9.90 -19.86 -9.06
N ARG A 220 -9.28 -19.87 -10.25
CA ARG A 220 -9.71 -19.10 -11.42
C ARG A 220 -9.96 -20.07 -12.57
N GLN A 221 -11.11 -19.95 -13.21
CA GLN A 221 -11.51 -20.77 -14.36
C GLN A 221 -11.80 -19.86 -15.55
N GLN A 222 -10.96 -19.94 -16.57
CA GLN A 222 -11.15 -19.19 -17.80
C GLN A 222 -11.22 -20.19 -18.98
N GLU A 223 -12.41 -20.37 -19.52
CA GLU A 223 -12.62 -21.16 -20.73
C GLU A 223 -12.82 -20.22 -21.92
N SER A 224 -12.30 -20.61 -23.09
CA SER A 224 -12.38 -19.79 -24.30
C SER A 224 -13.83 -19.41 -24.63
N GLY A 225 -14.12 -18.11 -24.72
CA GLY A 225 -15.44 -17.56 -25.03
C GLY A 225 -16.44 -17.55 -23.86
N GLN A 226 -16.03 -17.91 -22.66
CA GLN A 226 -16.84 -17.81 -21.44
C GLN A 226 -16.37 -16.68 -20.52
N VAL A 227 -17.27 -16.28 -19.60
CA VAL A 227 -16.96 -15.35 -18.54
C VAL A 227 -16.02 -16.03 -17.54
N GLU A 228 -14.90 -15.39 -17.24
CA GLU A 228 -13.95 -15.87 -16.22
C GLU A 228 -14.65 -16.00 -14.86
N LYS A 229 -14.43 -17.13 -14.17
CA LYS A 229 -14.98 -17.40 -12.86
C LYS A 229 -13.87 -17.34 -11.82
N ILE A 230 -14.05 -16.50 -10.80
CA ILE A 230 -13.11 -16.31 -9.70
C ILE A 230 -13.79 -16.76 -8.41
N TYR A 231 -13.16 -17.68 -7.70
CA TYR A 231 -13.60 -18.18 -6.40
C TYR A 231 -12.62 -17.71 -5.34
N ALA A 232 -13.13 -17.08 -4.28
CA ALA A 232 -12.29 -16.56 -3.22
C ALA A 232 -12.89 -16.79 -1.83
N THR A 233 -12.01 -17.06 -0.86
CA THR A 233 -12.39 -17.22 0.54
C THR A 233 -11.88 -16.07 1.39
N LEU A 234 -12.80 -15.44 2.13
CA LEU A 234 -12.52 -14.46 3.17
C LEU A 234 -12.34 -15.20 4.50
N TYR A 235 -11.13 -15.14 5.06
CA TYR A 235 -10.81 -15.74 6.35
C TYR A 235 -10.92 -14.74 7.47
N VAL A 236 -11.61 -15.13 8.55
CA VAL A 236 -11.73 -14.37 9.79
C VAL A 236 -11.37 -15.26 10.99
N GLU A 237 -11.14 -14.68 12.19
CA GLU A 237 -10.69 -15.48 13.33
C GLU A 237 -11.83 -16.05 14.17
N ARG A 238 -13.05 -15.47 14.11
CA ARG A 238 -14.17 -15.83 14.99
C ARG A 238 -15.49 -15.97 14.24
N ASP A 239 -16.37 -16.84 14.74
CA ASP A 239 -17.72 -17.01 14.18
C ASP A 239 -18.58 -15.74 14.25
N SER A 240 -18.38 -14.87 15.25
CA SER A 240 -19.02 -13.56 15.31
C SER A 240 -18.61 -12.67 14.15
N GLN A 241 -17.32 -12.66 13.78
CA GLN A 241 -16.79 -11.94 12.64
C GLN A 241 -17.32 -12.51 11.31
N LYS A 242 -17.41 -13.84 11.18
CA LYS A 242 -18.03 -14.50 10.04
C LYS A 242 -19.47 -14.03 9.82
N ARG A 243 -20.27 -13.95 10.89
CA ARG A 243 -21.64 -13.44 10.83
C ARG A 243 -21.71 -11.99 10.38
N ILE A 244 -20.79 -11.13 10.86
CA ILE A 244 -20.70 -9.74 10.43
C ILE A 244 -20.35 -9.65 8.93
N MET A 245 -19.42 -10.46 8.44
CA MET A 245 -19.01 -10.45 7.03
C MET A 245 -20.10 -10.95 6.07
N ILE A 246 -20.90 -11.93 6.51
CA ILE A 246 -22.03 -12.44 5.72
C ILE A 246 -23.19 -11.41 5.76
N GLY A 247 -23.48 -10.86 6.94
CA GLY A 247 -24.61 -9.95 7.14
C GLY A 247 -25.96 -10.64 7.15
N THR A 248 -27.03 -9.88 7.41
CA THR A 248 -28.39 -10.39 7.42
C THR A 248 -28.79 -10.91 6.04
N GLY A 249 -29.18 -12.18 5.97
CA GLY A 249 -29.56 -12.81 4.68
C GLY A 249 -28.46 -12.85 3.62
N GLY A 250 -27.18 -12.68 4.01
CA GLY A 250 -26.05 -12.64 3.05
C GLY A 250 -25.87 -11.31 2.34
N GLN A 251 -26.62 -10.27 2.71
CA GLN A 251 -26.61 -8.99 1.98
C GLN A 251 -25.22 -8.33 1.98
N ARG A 252 -24.51 -8.31 3.11
CA ARG A 252 -23.19 -7.70 3.16
C ARG A 252 -22.18 -8.40 2.24
N LEU A 253 -22.17 -9.74 2.23
CA LEU A 253 -21.27 -10.49 1.36
C LEU A 253 -21.58 -10.23 -0.12
N LYS A 254 -22.85 -10.05 -0.47
CA LYS A 254 -23.29 -9.66 -1.81
C LYS A 254 -22.80 -8.26 -2.18
N ASP A 255 -22.87 -7.30 -1.25
CA ASP A 255 -22.43 -5.92 -1.47
C ASP A 255 -20.90 -5.89 -1.67
N ILE A 256 -20.14 -6.62 -0.84
CA ILE A 256 -18.69 -6.80 -1.01
C ILE A 256 -18.38 -7.37 -2.39
N GLY A 257 -19.06 -8.45 -2.79
CA GLY A 257 -18.85 -9.06 -4.10
C GLY A 257 -19.19 -8.12 -5.27
N THR A 258 -20.20 -7.27 -5.11
CA THR A 258 -20.58 -6.29 -6.15
C THR A 258 -19.53 -5.18 -6.28
N ALA A 259 -19.05 -4.63 -5.16
CA ALA A 259 -18.02 -3.59 -5.17
C ALA A 259 -16.68 -4.14 -5.71
N ALA A 260 -16.21 -5.27 -5.17
CA ALA A 260 -14.96 -5.90 -5.59
C ALA A 260 -14.98 -6.28 -7.08
N ARG A 261 -16.10 -6.82 -7.58
CA ARG A 261 -16.23 -7.21 -9.00
C ARG A 261 -16.01 -6.02 -9.94
N GLY A 262 -16.54 -4.85 -9.62
CA GLY A 262 -16.34 -3.65 -10.44
C GLY A 262 -14.86 -3.29 -10.60
N GLU A 263 -14.10 -3.32 -9.51
CA GLU A 263 -12.66 -3.05 -9.51
C GLU A 263 -11.86 -4.16 -10.22
N ILE A 264 -12.24 -5.43 -10.02
CA ILE A 264 -11.61 -6.57 -10.70
C ILE A 264 -11.84 -6.50 -12.21
N GLU A 265 -13.05 -6.20 -12.66
CA GLU A 265 -13.36 -6.03 -14.08
C GLU A 265 -12.59 -4.85 -14.71
N ALA A 266 -12.35 -3.77 -13.93
CA ALA A 266 -11.52 -2.65 -14.38
C ALA A 266 -10.03 -3.06 -14.48
N LEU A 267 -9.54 -3.88 -13.56
CA LEU A 267 -8.17 -4.42 -13.57
C LEU A 267 -7.94 -5.34 -14.77
N LEU A 268 -8.85 -6.31 -14.98
CA LEU A 268 -8.70 -7.37 -15.98
C LEU A 268 -9.12 -6.93 -17.41
N GLY A 269 -9.87 -5.84 -17.53
CA GLY A 269 -10.41 -5.36 -18.81
C GLY A 269 -11.56 -6.19 -19.39
N HIS A 270 -12.10 -7.14 -18.63
CA HIS A 270 -13.22 -7.99 -19.06
C HIS A 270 -14.18 -8.34 -17.90
N LYS A 271 -15.35 -8.86 -18.24
CA LYS A 271 -16.37 -9.27 -17.27
C LYS A 271 -15.97 -10.55 -16.52
N VAL A 272 -16.26 -10.60 -15.20
CA VAL A 272 -16.01 -11.76 -14.36
C VAL A 272 -17.24 -12.19 -13.56
N PHE A 273 -17.30 -13.48 -13.25
CA PHE A 273 -18.17 -14.02 -12.22
C PHE A 273 -17.36 -14.18 -10.93
N LEU A 274 -17.74 -13.48 -9.86
CA LEU A 274 -17.05 -13.54 -8.57
C LEU A 274 -17.91 -14.29 -7.55
N SER A 275 -17.37 -15.38 -6.99
CA SER A 275 -17.98 -16.16 -5.91
C SER A 275 -17.17 -16.01 -4.62
N LEU A 276 -17.80 -15.54 -3.55
CA LEU A 276 -17.17 -15.30 -2.26
C LEU A 276 -17.67 -16.28 -1.21
N HIS A 277 -16.73 -16.87 -0.46
CA HIS A 277 -17.00 -17.68 0.72
C HIS A 277 -16.37 -17.04 1.97
N VAL A 278 -16.96 -17.28 3.15
CA VAL A 278 -16.39 -16.81 4.43
C VAL A 278 -16.09 -18.01 5.32
N ALA A 279 -14.82 -18.16 5.71
CA ALA A 279 -14.34 -19.24 6.56
C ALA A 279 -13.72 -18.70 7.86
N VAL A 280 -13.78 -19.50 8.93
CA VAL A 280 -13.13 -19.19 10.20
C VAL A 280 -11.80 -19.93 10.30
N SER A 281 -10.71 -19.18 10.50
CA SER A 281 -9.39 -19.69 10.79
C SER A 281 -8.91 -19.09 12.13
N LYS A 282 -9.18 -19.79 13.22
CA LYS A 282 -8.90 -19.31 14.59
C LYS A 282 -7.42 -18.98 14.76
N GLU A 283 -7.13 -17.79 15.31
CA GLU A 283 -5.78 -17.30 15.67
C GLU A 283 -4.76 -17.38 14.52
N TRP A 284 -5.20 -17.24 13.27
CA TRP A 284 -4.32 -17.39 12.11
C TRP A 284 -3.14 -16.41 12.12
N GLN A 285 -3.30 -15.22 12.72
CA GLN A 285 -2.23 -14.22 12.81
C GLN A 285 -1.07 -14.62 13.74
N ARG A 286 -1.24 -15.67 14.55
CA ARG A 286 -0.26 -16.18 15.53
C ARG A 286 0.34 -17.53 15.13
N ASP A 287 -0.26 -18.21 14.16
CA ASP A 287 0.12 -19.54 13.71
C ASP A 287 0.99 -19.47 12.44
N PRO A 288 2.28 -19.87 12.50
CA PRO A 288 3.20 -19.78 11.35
C PRO A 288 2.73 -20.57 10.12
N LYS A 289 2.05 -21.73 10.32
CA LYS A 289 1.56 -22.57 9.21
C LYS A 289 0.37 -21.92 8.52
N LYS A 290 -0.54 -21.34 9.30
CA LYS A 290 -1.71 -20.64 8.77
C LYS A 290 -1.30 -19.35 8.05
N LEU A 291 -0.33 -18.61 8.60
CA LEU A 291 0.25 -17.44 7.94
C LEU A 291 0.82 -17.82 6.57
N GLY A 292 1.67 -18.85 6.49
CA GLY A 292 2.20 -19.29 5.20
C GLY A 292 1.12 -19.74 4.20
N ARG A 293 0.05 -20.42 4.67
CA ARG A 293 -1.09 -20.82 3.83
C ARG A 293 -1.89 -19.61 3.31
N LEU A 294 -1.96 -18.53 4.07
CA LEU A 294 -2.65 -17.29 3.70
C LEU A 294 -1.74 -16.30 2.96
N GLY A 295 -0.48 -16.70 2.67
CA GLY A 295 0.46 -15.92 1.88
C GLY A 295 1.20 -14.82 2.66
N PHE A 296 1.42 -15.00 3.97
CA PHE A 296 2.15 -14.06 4.85
C PHE A 296 3.42 -14.66 5.46
#